data_455eee14a81d93003ccc70663630626d
#
_entry.id   455eee14a81d93003ccc70663630626d
#
_cell.length_a   1.000
_cell.length_b   1.000
_cell.length_c   1.000
_cell.angle_alpha   90.00
_cell.angle_beta   90.00
_cell.angle_gamma   90.00
#
_symmetry.space_group_name_H-M   'P 1'
#
loop_
_entity.id
_entity.type
_entity.pdbx_description
1 polymer ?
#
loop_
_entity_poly.entity_id
_entity_poly.type
_entity_poly.pdbx_seq_one_letter_code
_entity_poly.pdbx_strand_id
1 'polypeptide(L)'
;MTQAIKEIFKTKIYGIIREDDPEKAYEIANAYKEGGIKVIEINSGIDAIKKIAQIEDIYVAQGGIITSEQAHKGIEAGAKLLVSPILQMGLTKVSSASKIPLILSATTPNEAYSAWKVRVPIIKIFPIKDLGCSTYIEDLLRPMRFLNVMPCGSVKIEHIRPLLNAGACAVGMVRGLYLGKSYDETVKLTKEAVSEAQKA
;
A
#
# COMPACT_ATOMS: atom_id res chain seq x y z
N MET A 1 -5.13 11.91 -11.57
CA MET A 1 -5.02 10.94 -10.44
C MET A 1 -5.91 9.77 -10.75
N THR A 2 -5.37 8.53 -10.74
CA THR A 2 -6.13 7.29 -11.03
C THR A 2 -7.12 6.95 -9.92
N GLN A 3 -8.11 6.11 -10.22
CA GLN A 3 -9.11 5.71 -9.22
C GLN A 3 -8.48 4.95 -8.04
N ALA A 4 -7.50 4.08 -8.28
CA ALA A 4 -6.77 3.40 -7.21
C ALA A 4 -6.15 4.37 -6.18
N ILE A 5 -5.50 5.43 -6.66
CA ILE A 5 -4.91 6.45 -5.77
C ILE A 5 -6.00 7.24 -5.02
N LYS A 6 -7.14 7.55 -5.67
CA LYS A 6 -8.27 8.22 -5.00
C LYS A 6 -8.84 7.36 -3.87
N GLU A 7 -8.97 6.05 -4.09
CA GLU A 7 -9.46 5.12 -3.06
C GLU A 7 -8.50 5.01 -1.86
N ILE A 8 -7.17 5.04 -2.08
CA ILE A 8 -6.20 5.09 -0.98
C ILE A 8 -6.42 6.34 -0.10
N PHE A 9 -6.52 7.51 -0.72
CA PHE A 9 -6.77 8.76 0.03
C PHE A 9 -8.12 8.76 0.75
N LYS A 10 -9.14 8.16 0.14
CA LYS A 10 -10.49 8.10 0.70
C LYS A 10 -10.56 7.15 1.90
N THR A 11 -10.03 5.94 1.76
CA THR A 11 -10.08 4.89 2.79
C THR A 11 -9.06 5.16 3.90
N LYS A 12 -7.94 5.83 3.54
CA LYS A 12 -6.74 6.03 4.39
C LYS A 12 -6.10 4.71 4.85
N ILE A 13 -6.59 3.56 4.39
CA ILE A 13 -6.01 2.23 4.63
C ILE A 13 -5.64 1.58 3.31
N TYR A 14 -4.45 1.02 3.28
CA TYR A 14 -3.89 0.28 2.17
C TYR A 14 -3.62 -1.16 2.60
N GLY A 15 -4.32 -2.11 1.99
CA GLY A 15 -4.20 -3.53 2.32
C GLY A 15 -2.98 -4.15 1.64
N ILE A 16 -2.23 -4.99 2.36
CA ILE A 16 -1.08 -5.71 1.81
C ILE A 16 -1.22 -7.19 2.17
N ILE A 17 -1.19 -8.07 1.17
CA ILE A 17 -1.26 -9.52 1.33
C ILE A 17 0.10 -10.13 0.97
N ARG A 18 0.63 -10.96 1.86
CA ARG A 18 1.84 -11.78 1.68
C ARG A 18 1.47 -13.22 1.92
N GLU A 19 0.79 -13.82 0.95
CA GLU A 19 0.32 -15.19 0.95
C GLU A 19 0.68 -15.84 -0.39
N ASP A 20 1.42 -16.93 -0.37
CA ASP A 20 1.93 -17.57 -1.59
C ASP A 20 0.87 -18.41 -2.29
N ASP A 21 -0.14 -18.88 -1.56
CA ASP A 21 -1.29 -19.59 -2.11
C ASP A 21 -2.29 -18.59 -2.73
N PRO A 22 -2.53 -18.63 -4.07
CA PRO A 22 -3.44 -17.71 -4.73
C PRO A 22 -4.89 -17.81 -4.25
N GLU A 23 -5.35 -18.99 -3.81
CA GLU A 23 -6.71 -19.18 -3.30
C GLU A 23 -6.89 -18.47 -1.95
N LYS A 24 -5.94 -18.67 -1.04
CA LYS A 24 -5.93 -17.96 0.24
C LYS A 24 -5.77 -16.46 0.08
N ALA A 25 -4.89 -16.01 -0.84
CA ALA A 25 -4.76 -14.60 -1.15
C ALA A 25 -6.08 -14.00 -1.66
N TYR A 26 -6.84 -14.74 -2.48
CA TYR A 26 -8.15 -14.36 -2.98
C TYR A 26 -9.19 -14.26 -1.85
N GLU A 27 -9.22 -15.23 -0.93
CA GLU A 27 -10.11 -15.19 0.25
C GLU A 27 -9.83 -13.96 1.13
N ILE A 28 -8.54 -13.68 1.42
CA ILE A 28 -8.14 -12.52 2.19
C ILE A 28 -8.55 -11.22 1.47
N ALA A 29 -8.38 -11.16 0.14
CA ALA A 29 -8.77 -9.99 -0.65
C ALA A 29 -10.28 -9.72 -0.60
N ASN A 30 -11.12 -10.77 -0.62
CA ASN A 30 -12.56 -10.63 -0.45
C ASN A 30 -12.91 -10.16 0.98
N ALA A 31 -12.26 -10.68 2.01
CA ALA A 31 -12.44 -10.21 3.38
C ALA A 31 -12.04 -8.73 3.54
N TYR A 32 -10.95 -8.30 2.90
CA TYR A 32 -10.54 -6.90 2.86
C TYR A 32 -11.58 -6.01 2.14
N LYS A 33 -12.10 -6.47 1.00
CA LYS A 33 -13.17 -5.77 0.26
C LYS A 33 -14.41 -5.59 1.13
N GLU A 34 -14.88 -6.66 1.77
CA GLU A 34 -16.04 -6.62 2.67
C GLU A 34 -15.79 -5.71 3.88
N GLY A 35 -14.55 -5.65 4.36
CA GLY A 35 -14.11 -4.74 5.41
C GLY A 35 -13.95 -3.28 4.97
N GLY A 36 -14.05 -2.98 3.66
CA GLY A 36 -13.99 -1.63 3.10
C GLY A 36 -12.65 -1.21 2.49
N ILE A 37 -11.66 -2.11 2.41
CA ILE A 37 -10.40 -1.86 1.70
C ILE A 37 -10.56 -2.23 0.23
N LYS A 38 -10.29 -1.29 -0.67
CA LYS A 38 -10.42 -1.47 -2.13
C LYS A 38 -9.10 -1.52 -2.87
N VAL A 39 -7.99 -1.12 -2.26
CA VAL A 39 -6.66 -1.18 -2.89
C VAL A 39 -5.80 -2.16 -2.11
N ILE A 40 -5.34 -3.20 -2.82
CA ILE A 40 -4.67 -4.35 -2.19
C ILE A 40 -3.36 -4.64 -2.92
N GLU A 41 -2.25 -4.56 -2.19
CA GLU A 41 -0.91 -4.93 -2.65
C GLU A 41 -0.69 -6.45 -2.50
N ILE A 42 -0.26 -7.08 -3.58
CA ILE A 42 0.12 -8.50 -3.61
C ILE A 42 1.63 -8.60 -3.82
N ASN A 43 2.31 -9.28 -2.90
CA ASN A 43 3.76 -9.51 -2.96
C ASN A 43 4.15 -10.95 -3.34
N SER A 44 3.18 -11.83 -3.55
CA SER A 44 3.38 -13.27 -3.57
C SER A 44 3.28 -13.93 -4.95
N GLY A 45 3.03 -13.22 -6.00
CA GLY A 45 3.09 -13.84 -7.32
C GLY A 45 2.01 -13.39 -8.29
N ILE A 46 2.27 -13.69 -9.56
CA ILE A 46 1.45 -13.23 -10.69
C ILE A 46 0.07 -13.87 -10.70
N ASP A 47 -0.05 -15.13 -10.29
CA ASP A 47 -1.33 -15.85 -10.34
C ASP A 47 -2.32 -15.30 -9.29
N ALA A 48 -1.84 -14.92 -8.11
CA ALA A 48 -2.66 -14.21 -7.13
C ALA A 48 -3.14 -12.84 -7.67
N ILE A 49 -2.26 -12.10 -8.37
CA ILE A 49 -2.63 -10.82 -9.00
C ILE A 49 -3.74 -11.05 -10.03
N LYS A 50 -3.58 -12.02 -10.97
CA LYS A 50 -4.58 -12.35 -11.98
C LYS A 50 -5.94 -12.68 -11.37
N LYS A 51 -5.92 -13.50 -10.32
CA LYS A 51 -7.14 -13.95 -9.66
C LYS A 51 -7.86 -12.80 -8.95
N ILE A 52 -7.14 -12.01 -8.17
CA ILE A 52 -7.71 -10.89 -7.40
C ILE A 52 -8.15 -9.74 -8.32
N ALA A 53 -7.47 -9.54 -9.47
CA ALA A 53 -7.87 -8.56 -10.47
C ALA A 53 -9.26 -8.81 -11.08
N GLN A 54 -9.85 -10.01 -10.91
CA GLN A 54 -11.22 -10.34 -11.31
C GLN A 54 -12.28 -9.91 -10.30
N ILE A 55 -11.87 -9.54 -9.08
CA ILE A 55 -12.81 -9.09 -8.05
C ILE A 55 -13.28 -7.67 -8.44
N GLU A 56 -14.58 -7.51 -8.61
CA GLU A 56 -15.18 -6.20 -8.89
C GLU A 56 -14.84 -5.19 -7.77
N ASP A 57 -14.61 -3.93 -8.13
CA ASP A 57 -14.28 -2.82 -7.22
C ASP A 57 -12.96 -2.98 -6.43
N ILE A 58 -12.10 -3.92 -6.79
CA ILE A 58 -10.76 -4.04 -6.24
C ILE A 58 -9.72 -3.49 -7.23
N TYR A 59 -8.77 -2.73 -6.73
CA TYR A 59 -7.59 -2.26 -7.44
C TYR A 59 -6.37 -3.01 -6.92
N VAL A 60 -5.90 -3.98 -7.70
CA VAL A 60 -4.72 -4.76 -7.33
C VAL A 60 -3.46 -3.94 -7.58
N ALA A 61 -2.60 -3.88 -6.58
CA ALA A 61 -1.25 -3.36 -6.69
C ALA A 61 -0.25 -4.53 -6.71
N GLN A 62 0.67 -4.51 -7.67
CA GLN A 62 1.82 -5.41 -7.60
C GLN A 62 2.88 -4.79 -6.69
N GLY A 63 3.22 -5.50 -5.61
CA GLY A 63 4.28 -5.16 -4.69
C GLY A 63 5.58 -5.92 -4.95
N GLY A 64 6.65 -5.50 -4.26
CA GLY A 64 7.94 -6.17 -4.32
C GLY A 64 8.72 -5.96 -5.63
N ILE A 65 8.35 -4.98 -6.44
CA ILE A 65 8.94 -4.76 -7.76
C ILE A 65 10.31 -4.06 -7.63
N ILE A 66 11.34 -4.66 -8.18
CA ILE A 66 12.69 -4.08 -8.28
C ILE A 66 13.22 -4.01 -9.71
N THR A 67 12.54 -4.65 -10.67
CA THR A 67 12.92 -4.64 -12.10
C THR A 67 11.74 -4.24 -13.00
N SER A 68 12.07 -3.73 -14.20
CA SER A 68 11.05 -3.41 -15.22
C SER A 68 10.31 -4.65 -15.71
N GLU A 69 10.98 -5.81 -15.78
CA GLU A 69 10.35 -7.06 -16.17
C GLU A 69 9.24 -7.49 -15.19
N GLN A 70 9.52 -7.40 -13.89
CA GLN A 70 8.51 -7.66 -12.87
C GLN A 70 7.30 -6.73 -13.03
N ALA A 71 7.55 -5.43 -13.26
CA ALA A 71 6.50 -4.47 -13.47
C ALA A 71 5.61 -4.81 -14.68
N HIS A 72 6.21 -5.19 -15.82
CA HIS A 72 5.47 -5.60 -17.01
C HIS A 72 4.59 -6.83 -16.75
N LYS A 73 5.14 -7.88 -16.13
CA LYS A 73 4.38 -9.09 -15.76
C LYS A 73 3.15 -8.76 -14.89
N GLY A 74 3.30 -7.85 -13.92
CA GLY A 74 2.18 -7.44 -13.09
C GLY A 74 1.12 -6.64 -13.82
N ILE A 75 1.52 -5.76 -14.73
CA ILE A 75 0.61 -5.00 -15.58
C ILE A 75 -0.22 -5.95 -16.45
N GLU A 76 0.44 -6.92 -17.10
CA GLU A 76 -0.21 -7.97 -17.90
C GLU A 76 -1.18 -8.82 -17.08
N ALA A 77 -0.84 -9.05 -15.80
CA ALA A 77 -1.71 -9.76 -14.85
C ALA A 77 -2.91 -8.92 -14.36
N GLY A 78 -2.99 -7.64 -14.69
CA GLY A 78 -4.10 -6.75 -14.34
C GLY A 78 -3.83 -5.78 -13.20
N ALA A 79 -2.58 -5.63 -12.74
CA ALA A 79 -2.24 -4.65 -11.72
C ALA A 79 -2.60 -3.21 -12.17
N LYS A 80 -3.20 -2.44 -11.28
CA LYS A 80 -3.59 -1.03 -11.45
C LYS A 80 -2.70 -0.07 -10.69
N LEU A 81 -1.69 -0.60 -9.99
CA LEU A 81 -0.72 0.14 -9.20
C LEU A 81 0.57 -0.68 -9.10
N LEU A 82 1.71 -0.02 -9.16
CA LEU A 82 3.03 -0.62 -9.00
C LEU A 82 3.66 -0.14 -7.69
N VAL A 83 4.29 -1.04 -6.93
CA VAL A 83 4.92 -0.69 -5.66
C VAL A 83 6.31 -1.31 -5.54
N SER A 84 7.31 -0.46 -5.40
CA SER A 84 8.69 -0.89 -5.12
C SER A 84 9.00 -0.77 -3.63
N PRO A 85 9.66 -1.78 -3.03
CA PRO A 85 10.09 -1.72 -1.63
C PRO A 85 11.29 -0.79 -1.41
N ILE A 86 11.86 -0.26 -2.48
CA ILE A 86 13.04 0.61 -2.49
C ILE A 86 12.82 1.81 -3.41
N LEU A 87 13.75 2.75 -3.39
CA LEU A 87 13.78 3.89 -4.31
C LEU A 87 14.30 3.46 -5.70
N GLN A 88 13.50 2.70 -6.45
CA GLN A 88 13.87 2.20 -7.79
C GLN A 88 13.42 3.16 -8.89
N MET A 89 14.25 4.14 -9.19
CA MET A 89 13.94 5.24 -10.14
C MET A 89 13.71 4.73 -11.57
N GLY A 90 14.32 3.61 -11.97
CA GLY A 90 14.15 3.02 -13.31
C GLY A 90 12.70 2.64 -13.63
N LEU A 91 11.88 2.35 -12.62
CA LEU A 91 10.47 2.00 -12.79
C LEU A 91 9.58 3.18 -13.24
N THR A 92 10.05 4.41 -13.10
CA THR A 92 9.29 5.60 -13.54
C THR A 92 9.02 5.59 -15.04
N LYS A 93 9.94 5.01 -15.83
CA LYS A 93 9.76 4.86 -17.29
C LYS A 93 8.60 3.91 -17.61
N VAL A 94 8.54 2.76 -16.91
CA VAL A 94 7.45 1.78 -17.08
C VAL A 94 6.12 2.38 -16.65
N SER A 95 6.07 3.02 -15.48
CA SER A 95 4.87 3.71 -14.97
C SER A 95 4.34 4.75 -15.95
N SER A 96 5.22 5.59 -16.50
CA SER A 96 4.84 6.64 -17.46
C SER A 96 4.31 6.05 -18.77
N ALA A 97 4.98 5.03 -19.32
CA ALA A 97 4.58 4.39 -20.56
C ALA A 97 3.23 3.66 -20.45
N SER A 98 3.01 2.95 -19.34
CA SER A 98 1.77 2.20 -19.09
C SER A 98 0.63 3.06 -18.53
N LYS A 99 0.91 4.27 -18.08
CA LYS A 99 -0.03 5.16 -17.34
C LYS A 99 -0.53 4.53 -16.03
N ILE A 100 0.20 3.56 -15.48
CA ILE A 100 -0.10 2.92 -14.20
C ILE A 100 0.74 3.61 -13.13
N PRO A 101 0.15 4.13 -12.04
CA PRO A 101 0.88 4.86 -11.02
C PRO A 101 1.90 3.95 -10.30
N LEU A 102 2.98 4.58 -9.85
CA LEU A 102 4.07 3.94 -9.11
C LEU A 102 4.16 4.54 -7.71
N ILE A 103 4.30 3.68 -6.72
CA ILE A 103 4.70 4.03 -5.36
C ILE A 103 6.13 3.56 -5.15
N LEU A 104 7.02 4.45 -4.76
CA LEU A 104 8.39 4.15 -4.36
C LEU A 104 8.50 4.17 -2.85
N SER A 105 9.36 3.32 -2.30
CA SER A 105 9.64 3.33 -0.87
C SER A 105 10.86 4.16 -0.53
N ALA A 106 10.82 4.73 0.67
CA ALA A 106 11.88 5.51 1.27
C ALA A 106 12.01 5.16 2.75
N THR A 107 13.23 5.29 3.28
CA THR A 107 13.55 5.15 4.69
C THR A 107 14.13 6.45 5.24
N THR A 108 14.70 7.29 4.38
CA THR A 108 15.35 8.55 4.75
C THR A 108 14.65 9.76 4.11
N PRO A 109 14.81 10.98 4.67
CA PRO A 109 14.29 12.21 4.08
C PRO A 109 14.79 12.45 2.64
N ASN A 110 16.06 12.13 2.34
CA ASN A 110 16.63 12.29 1.01
C ASN A 110 15.99 11.36 -0.03
N GLU A 111 15.69 10.12 0.35
CA GLU A 111 14.96 9.18 -0.51
C GLU A 111 13.52 9.64 -0.73
N ALA A 112 12.84 10.08 0.32
CA ALA A 112 11.46 10.60 0.22
C ALA A 112 11.41 11.82 -0.72
N TYR A 113 12.32 12.77 -0.57
CA TYR A 113 12.41 13.92 -1.47
C TYR A 113 12.75 13.50 -2.92
N SER A 114 13.62 12.52 -3.11
CA SER A 114 13.97 12.00 -4.44
C SER A 114 12.80 11.30 -5.12
N ALA A 115 12.00 10.53 -4.38
CA ALA A 115 10.76 9.94 -4.88
C ALA A 115 9.74 11.03 -5.28
N TRP A 116 9.60 12.07 -4.47
CA TRP A 116 8.72 13.20 -4.80
C TRP A 116 9.14 13.92 -6.08
N LYS A 117 10.43 14.16 -6.30
CA LYS A 117 10.94 14.81 -7.53
C LYS A 117 10.53 14.09 -8.82
N VAL A 118 10.36 12.78 -8.78
CA VAL A 118 9.87 12.01 -9.95
C VAL A 118 8.34 11.86 -9.97
N ARG A 119 7.65 12.63 -9.12
CA ARG A 119 6.19 12.78 -9.11
C ARG A 119 5.41 11.50 -8.85
N VAL A 120 5.94 10.59 -8.01
CA VAL A 120 5.11 9.51 -7.50
C VAL A 120 3.96 10.10 -6.66
N PRO A 121 2.74 9.56 -6.76
CA PRO A 121 1.58 10.13 -6.07
C PRO A 121 1.63 9.94 -4.56
N ILE A 122 2.27 8.85 -4.10
CA ILE A 122 2.42 8.47 -2.70
C ILE A 122 3.83 7.88 -2.52
N ILE A 123 4.45 8.16 -1.38
CA ILE A 123 5.76 7.62 -0.98
C ILE A 123 5.52 6.65 0.17
N LYS A 124 5.89 5.39 0.01
CA LYS A 124 5.80 4.37 1.05
C LYS A 124 6.96 4.52 2.02
N ILE A 125 6.70 4.79 3.29
CA ILE A 125 7.73 4.81 4.33
C ILE A 125 7.83 3.41 4.94
N PHE A 126 8.93 2.71 4.64
CA PHE A 126 9.07 1.29 5.00
C PHE A 126 10.54 0.94 5.31
N PRO A 127 10.78 0.17 6.41
CA PRO A 127 9.84 -0.26 7.45
C PRO A 127 9.64 0.81 8.53
N ILE A 128 8.39 1.20 8.83
CA ILE A 128 8.12 2.32 9.75
C ILE A 128 8.32 1.99 11.23
N LYS A 129 8.10 0.73 11.64
CA LYS A 129 8.14 0.33 13.06
C LYS A 129 9.47 0.71 13.73
N ASP A 130 10.57 0.41 13.07
CA ASP A 130 11.91 0.56 13.63
C ASP A 130 12.46 1.99 13.44
N LEU A 131 11.73 2.85 12.72
CA LEU A 131 12.08 4.27 12.54
C LEU A 131 11.45 5.21 13.57
N GLY A 132 10.60 4.70 14.49
CA GLY A 132 9.95 5.53 15.50
C GLY A 132 8.46 5.85 15.21
N CYS A 133 7.83 5.15 14.29
CA CYS A 133 6.39 5.27 13.98
C CYS A 133 5.93 6.72 13.71
N SER A 134 4.96 7.22 14.49
CA SER A 134 4.35 8.54 14.27
C SER A 134 5.34 9.70 14.46
N THR A 135 6.25 9.60 15.40
CA THR A 135 7.29 10.63 15.63
C THR A 135 8.17 10.82 14.39
N TYR A 136 8.57 9.71 13.74
CA TYR A 136 9.34 9.80 12.50
C TYR A 136 8.55 10.49 11.36
N ILE A 137 7.26 10.16 11.21
CA ILE A 137 6.40 10.80 10.19
C ILE A 137 6.26 12.30 10.47
N GLU A 138 6.06 12.68 11.72
CA GLU A 138 5.97 14.08 12.12
C GLU A 138 7.25 14.86 11.80
N ASP A 139 8.42 14.31 12.17
CA ASP A 139 9.72 14.95 11.92
C ASP A 139 10.04 15.01 10.42
N LEU A 140 9.73 13.96 9.65
CA LEU A 140 9.90 13.94 8.20
C LEU A 140 9.03 15.02 7.51
N LEU A 141 7.78 15.15 7.93
CA LEU A 141 6.82 16.06 7.30
C LEU A 141 6.94 17.51 7.79
N ARG A 142 7.55 17.76 8.94
CA ARG A 142 7.73 19.14 9.47
C ARG A 142 8.35 20.08 8.44
N PRO A 143 9.49 19.74 7.77
CA PRO A 143 10.07 20.56 6.71
C PRO A 143 9.47 20.30 5.33
N MET A 144 8.76 19.18 5.10
CA MET A 144 8.33 18.71 3.78
C MET A 144 6.83 18.35 3.75
N ARG A 145 5.96 19.27 4.19
CA ARG A 145 4.50 19.07 4.27
C ARG A 145 3.82 18.76 2.94
N PHE A 146 4.52 18.95 1.83
CA PHE A 146 4.03 18.65 0.49
C PHE A 146 4.14 17.15 0.12
N LEU A 147 4.79 16.33 0.94
CA LEU A 147 4.91 14.89 0.69
C LEU A 147 3.62 14.16 1.09
N ASN A 148 3.14 13.29 0.21
CA ASN A 148 2.13 12.30 0.54
C ASN A 148 2.83 11.02 0.98
N VAL A 149 2.87 10.75 2.27
CA VAL A 149 3.56 9.57 2.81
C VAL A 149 2.58 8.53 3.33
N MET A 150 2.92 7.26 3.11
CA MET A 150 2.17 6.10 3.56
C MET A 150 3.08 5.16 4.35
N PRO A 151 3.09 5.26 5.68
CA PRO A 151 3.86 4.37 6.54
C PRO A 151 3.35 2.93 6.45
N CYS A 152 4.31 2.00 6.30
CA CYS A 152 4.06 0.55 6.20
C CYS A 152 5.12 -0.22 7.01
N GLY A 153 4.78 -1.43 7.41
CA GLY A 153 5.68 -2.33 8.12
C GLY A 153 5.32 -2.48 9.59
N SER A 154 4.79 -3.65 9.94
CA SER A 154 4.38 -4.05 11.31
C SER A 154 3.43 -3.05 11.99
N VAL A 155 2.63 -2.34 11.20
CA VAL A 155 1.60 -1.43 11.72
C VAL A 155 0.45 -2.25 12.29
N LYS A 156 -0.02 -1.86 13.49
CA LYS A 156 -1.20 -2.40 14.15
C LYS A 156 -2.33 -1.37 14.13
N ILE A 157 -3.56 -1.80 14.45
CA ILE A 157 -4.76 -0.92 14.46
C ILE A 157 -4.54 0.29 15.38
N GLU A 158 -3.94 0.09 16.55
CA GLU A 158 -3.62 1.14 17.52
C GLU A 158 -2.66 2.24 16.99
N HIS A 159 -1.88 1.93 15.94
CA HIS A 159 -0.96 2.88 15.32
C HIS A 159 -1.61 3.74 14.23
N ILE A 160 -2.81 3.37 13.72
CA ILE A 160 -3.45 4.03 12.58
C ILE A 160 -3.66 5.51 12.86
N ARG A 161 -4.38 5.82 13.93
CA ARG A 161 -4.71 7.21 14.26
C ARG A 161 -3.47 8.06 14.58
N PRO A 162 -2.51 7.62 15.40
CA PRO A 162 -1.27 8.36 15.59
C PRO A 162 -0.51 8.66 14.30
N LEU A 163 -0.41 7.70 13.37
CA LEU A 163 0.27 7.89 12.09
C LEU A 163 -0.45 8.88 11.17
N LEU A 164 -1.77 8.82 11.10
CA LEU A 164 -2.58 9.76 10.31
C LEU A 164 -2.54 11.17 10.91
N ASN A 165 -2.61 11.31 12.23
CA ASN A 165 -2.51 12.60 12.91
C ASN A 165 -1.12 13.23 12.76
N ALA A 166 -0.07 12.41 12.60
CA ALA A 166 1.28 12.87 12.27
C ALA A 166 1.41 13.39 10.80
N GLY A 167 0.33 13.27 10.00
CA GLY A 167 0.26 13.78 8.63
C GLY A 167 0.39 12.73 7.53
N ALA A 168 0.42 11.43 7.85
CA ALA A 168 0.38 10.40 6.82
C ALA A 168 -0.93 10.47 6.01
N CYS A 169 -0.86 10.29 4.69
CA CYS A 169 -2.05 10.33 3.83
C CYS A 169 -2.84 9.00 3.86
N ALA A 170 -2.20 7.91 4.22
CA ALA A 170 -2.77 6.59 4.41
C ALA A 170 -1.81 5.72 5.23
N VAL A 171 -2.25 4.54 5.65
CA VAL A 171 -1.46 3.58 6.43
C VAL A 171 -1.53 2.20 5.77
N GLY A 172 -0.38 1.56 5.57
CA GLY A 172 -0.30 0.21 5.01
C GLY A 172 -0.39 -0.88 6.06
N MET A 173 -1.43 -1.71 5.97
CA MET A 173 -1.71 -2.82 6.89
C MET A 173 -1.37 -4.16 6.21
N VAL A 174 -0.69 -5.03 6.93
CA VAL A 174 -0.23 -6.35 6.43
C VAL A 174 -0.84 -7.47 7.29
N ARG A 175 -0.01 -8.35 7.79
CA ARG A 175 -0.37 -9.57 8.52
C ARG A 175 -1.25 -9.35 9.75
N GLY A 176 -1.21 -8.17 10.36
CA GLY A 176 -2.02 -7.86 11.55
C GLY A 176 -3.53 -8.00 11.35
N LEU A 177 -4.00 -7.94 10.09
CA LEU A 177 -5.43 -8.07 9.77
C LEU A 177 -5.86 -9.51 9.45
N TYR A 178 -4.96 -10.40 8.95
CA TYR A 178 -5.38 -11.72 8.45
C TYR A 178 -4.57 -12.91 8.97
N LEU A 179 -3.30 -12.73 9.39
CA LEU A 179 -2.45 -13.86 9.74
C LEU A 179 -2.98 -14.61 10.95
N GLY A 180 -3.29 -15.90 10.76
CA GLY A 180 -3.88 -16.77 11.80
C GLY A 180 -5.33 -16.41 12.16
N LYS A 181 -6.06 -15.73 11.26
CA LYS A 181 -7.44 -15.29 11.43
C LYS A 181 -8.35 -16.04 10.46
N SER A 182 -9.60 -16.24 10.88
CA SER A 182 -10.68 -16.69 10.00
C SER A 182 -11.09 -15.55 9.04
N TYR A 183 -11.90 -15.90 8.04
CA TYR A 183 -12.50 -14.90 7.14
C TYR A 183 -13.24 -13.81 7.90
N ASP A 184 -14.17 -14.19 8.80
CA ASP A 184 -15.00 -13.25 9.56
C ASP A 184 -14.17 -12.37 10.50
N GLU A 185 -13.15 -12.93 11.14
CA GLU A 185 -12.21 -12.15 11.96
C GLU A 185 -11.44 -11.14 11.11
N THR A 186 -11.01 -11.52 9.90
CA THR A 186 -10.32 -10.63 8.95
C THR A 186 -11.25 -9.49 8.51
N VAL A 187 -12.51 -9.79 8.19
CA VAL A 187 -13.53 -8.77 7.88
C VAL A 187 -13.72 -7.81 9.06
N LYS A 188 -13.88 -8.34 10.27
CA LYS A 188 -14.07 -7.54 11.49
C LYS A 188 -12.90 -6.60 11.75
N LEU A 189 -11.66 -7.12 11.72
CA LEU A 189 -10.45 -6.32 11.94
C LEU A 189 -10.25 -5.27 10.83
N THR A 190 -10.62 -5.60 9.60
CA THR A 190 -10.56 -4.67 8.48
C THR A 190 -11.54 -3.52 8.66
N LYS A 191 -12.80 -3.80 9.07
CA LYS A 191 -13.80 -2.77 9.40
C LYS A 191 -13.32 -1.88 10.55
N GLU A 192 -12.71 -2.47 11.57
CA GLU A 192 -12.13 -1.73 12.70
C GLU A 192 -11.00 -0.79 12.22
N ALA A 193 -10.06 -1.30 11.42
CA ALA A 193 -8.97 -0.50 10.87
C ALA A 193 -9.49 0.68 10.03
N VAL A 194 -10.46 0.44 9.14
CA VAL A 194 -11.09 1.50 8.34
C VAL A 194 -11.81 2.52 9.24
N SER A 195 -12.54 2.05 10.26
CA SER A 195 -13.22 2.94 11.22
C SER A 195 -12.21 3.82 11.98
N GLU A 196 -11.09 3.26 12.45
CA GLU A 196 -10.05 4.03 13.14
C GLU A 196 -9.44 5.09 12.22
N ALA A 197 -9.25 4.77 10.93
CA ALA A 197 -8.71 5.73 9.96
C ALA A 197 -9.66 6.90 9.67
N GLN A 198 -10.97 6.70 9.76
CA GLN A 198 -11.96 7.76 9.54
C GLN A 198 -12.12 8.72 10.75
N LYS A 199 -11.56 8.37 11.90
CA LYS A 199 -11.60 9.21 13.12
C LYS A 199 -10.39 10.18 13.22
N ALA A 200 -9.42 10.10 12.29
CA ALA A 200 -8.20 10.90 12.26
C ALA A 200 -8.32 12.11 11.34
#